data_0200df471446b2811b1505ca449cfe4c
#
_entry.id   0200df471446b2811b1505ca449cfe4c
#
_cell.length_a   1.000
_cell.length_b   1.000
_cell.length_c   1.000
_cell.angle_alpha   90.00
_cell.angle_beta   90.00
_cell.angle_gamma   90.00
#
_symmetry.space_group_name_H-M   'P 1'
#
loop_
_entity.id
_entity.type
_entity.pdbx_description
1 polymer ?
#
loop_
_entity_poly.entity_id
_entity_poly.type
_entity_poly.pdbx_seq_one_letter_code
_entity_poly.pdbx_strand_id
1 'polypeptide(L)'
;FLRPYTDDVGVYTIGIGHKIGDGSRSAKNKWVQKYGNSISPKFAEQLFDKRLNYHLKRVKDIFGLTFNDLNDQQAAVLLDISYRGDLLPGMNWVKLLQQGKNIEAANEYLDHKEYKRRKSKGRDGVVKRMERNAGILANQT
;
A
#
# COMPACT_ATOMS: atom_id res chain seq x y z
N PHE A 1 -8.71 -11.16 -9.83
CA PHE A 1 -8.04 -11.92 -10.89
C PHE A 1 -7.31 -13.11 -10.29
N LEU A 2 -7.65 -14.32 -10.76
CA LEU A 2 -7.04 -15.56 -10.28
C LEU A 2 -5.89 -16.03 -11.18
N ARG A 3 -5.69 -15.37 -12.32
CA ARG A 3 -4.54 -15.58 -13.20
C ARG A 3 -3.53 -14.45 -13.00
N PRO A 4 -2.23 -14.72 -13.15
CA PRO A 4 -1.25 -13.66 -13.09
C PRO A 4 -1.52 -12.59 -14.15
N TYR A 5 -1.34 -11.33 -13.78
CA TYR A 5 -1.49 -10.18 -14.67
C TYR A 5 -0.45 -9.13 -14.33
N THR A 6 -0.21 -8.21 -15.29
CA THR A 6 0.65 -7.06 -15.05
C THR A 6 -0.23 -5.90 -14.57
N ASP A 7 0.11 -5.33 -13.41
CA ASP A 7 -0.64 -4.20 -12.86
C ASP A 7 -0.31 -2.88 -13.60
N ASP A 8 -0.94 -1.78 -13.18
CA ASP A 8 -0.83 -0.48 -13.85
C ASP A 8 0.60 0.08 -13.92
N VAL A 9 1.49 -0.38 -13.05
CA VAL A 9 2.90 0.04 -13.02
C VAL A 9 3.84 -1.03 -13.56
N GLY A 10 3.32 -2.10 -14.16
CA GLY A 10 4.12 -3.13 -14.80
C GLY A 10 4.60 -4.25 -13.88
N VAL A 11 4.14 -4.31 -12.63
CA VAL A 11 4.51 -5.37 -11.70
C VAL A 11 3.63 -6.61 -11.93
N TYR A 12 4.25 -7.78 -11.97
CA TYR A 12 3.53 -9.04 -12.14
C TYR A 12 2.77 -9.40 -10.86
N THR A 13 1.48 -9.63 -10.99
CA THR A 13 0.54 -9.71 -9.86
C THR A 13 -0.42 -10.88 -10.03
N ILE A 14 -0.95 -11.40 -8.94
CA ILE A 14 -1.98 -12.45 -8.97
C ILE A 14 -2.97 -12.24 -7.82
N GLY A 15 -4.22 -12.65 -8.03
CA GLY A 15 -5.28 -12.54 -7.03
C GLY A 15 -5.64 -11.10 -6.73
N ILE A 16 -5.78 -10.77 -5.44
CA ILE A 16 -6.15 -9.42 -4.99
C ILE A 16 -4.88 -8.59 -4.78
N GLY A 17 -4.20 -8.24 -5.88
CA GLY A 17 -3.03 -7.38 -5.84
C GLY A 17 -1.77 -7.99 -5.23
N HIS A 18 -1.71 -9.32 -5.06
CA HIS A 18 -0.52 -9.97 -4.53
C HIS A 18 0.62 -9.95 -5.55
N LYS A 19 1.70 -9.26 -5.23
CA LYS A 19 2.88 -9.16 -6.10
C LYS A 19 3.68 -10.45 -6.06
N ILE A 20 3.95 -11.04 -7.22
CA ILE A 20 4.68 -12.30 -7.36
C ILE A 20 5.97 -12.15 -8.15
N GLY A 21 6.28 -10.93 -8.59
CA GLY A 21 7.52 -10.67 -9.32
C GLY A 21 7.54 -9.25 -9.86
N ASP A 22 8.61 -8.94 -10.60
CA ASP A 22 8.89 -7.60 -11.15
C ASP A 22 8.25 -7.35 -12.53
N GLY A 23 7.38 -8.26 -13.00
CA GLY A 23 6.78 -8.18 -14.33
C GLY A 23 7.59 -8.85 -15.42
N SER A 24 8.75 -9.42 -15.13
CA SER A 24 9.57 -10.10 -16.11
C SER A 24 8.96 -11.43 -16.55
N ARG A 25 9.29 -11.85 -17.79
CA ARG A 25 8.90 -13.18 -18.28
C ARG A 25 9.46 -14.30 -17.40
N SER A 26 10.67 -14.13 -16.89
CA SER A 26 11.30 -15.11 -16.00
C SER A 26 10.51 -15.30 -14.70
N ALA A 27 10.10 -14.22 -14.05
CA ALA A 27 9.28 -14.27 -12.83
C ALA A 27 7.93 -14.94 -13.11
N LYS A 28 7.29 -14.59 -14.22
CA LYS A 28 6.04 -15.21 -14.66
C LYS A 28 6.19 -16.71 -14.86
N ASN A 29 7.22 -17.13 -15.58
CA ASN A 29 7.46 -18.55 -15.88
C ASN A 29 7.70 -19.36 -14.61
N LYS A 30 8.46 -18.81 -13.66
CA LYS A 30 8.70 -19.46 -12.37
C LYS A 30 7.42 -19.65 -11.58
N TRP A 31 6.57 -18.63 -11.56
CA TRP A 31 5.28 -18.71 -10.88
C TRP A 31 4.38 -19.78 -11.53
N VAL A 32 4.21 -19.71 -12.86
CA VAL A 32 3.38 -20.66 -13.61
C VAL A 32 3.88 -22.09 -13.43
N GLN A 33 5.18 -22.30 -13.43
CA GLN A 33 5.79 -23.61 -13.23
C GLN A 33 5.47 -24.17 -11.84
N LYS A 34 5.45 -23.31 -10.81
CA LYS A 34 5.20 -23.69 -9.42
C LYS A 34 3.70 -23.85 -9.11
N TYR A 35 2.86 -22.96 -9.60
CA TYR A 35 1.45 -22.86 -9.20
C TYR A 35 0.44 -23.01 -10.34
N GLY A 36 0.90 -23.07 -11.59
CA GLY A 36 0.01 -23.09 -12.76
C GLY A 36 -0.40 -21.70 -13.22
N ASN A 37 -1.29 -21.63 -14.20
CA ASN A 37 -1.71 -20.37 -14.82
C ASN A 37 -2.76 -19.59 -14.03
N SER A 38 -3.37 -20.23 -13.04
CA SER A 38 -4.37 -19.58 -12.19
C SER A 38 -4.35 -20.20 -10.80
N ILE A 39 -4.95 -19.52 -9.86
CA ILE A 39 -5.09 -19.99 -8.48
C ILE A 39 -6.57 -20.09 -8.13
N SER A 40 -6.90 -20.95 -7.14
CA SER A 40 -8.26 -21.07 -6.64
C SER A 40 -8.64 -19.82 -5.83
N PRO A 41 -9.96 -19.51 -5.68
CA PRO A 41 -10.41 -18.44 -4.81
C PRO A 41 -9.90 -18.59 -3.38
N LYS A 42 -9.88 -19.80 -2.86
CA LYS A 42 -9.36 -20.08 -1.50
C LYS A 42 -7.89 -19.72 -1.37
N PHE A 43 -7.08 -20.08 -2.38
CA PHE A 43 -5.65 -19.75 -2.36
C PHE A 43 -5.43 -18.24 -2.48
N ALA A 44 -6.25 -17.55 -3.28
CA ALA A 44 -6.22 -16.09 -3.39
C ALA A 44 -6.51 -15.42 -2.03
N GLU A 45 -7.52 -15.91 -1.29
CA GLU A 45 -7.81 -15.45 0.07
C GLU A 45 -6.63 -15.66 1.01
N GLN A 46 -6.00 -16.83 0.97
CA GLN A 46 -4.85 -17.14 1.81
C GLN A 46 -3.68 -16.20 1.52
N LEU A 47 -3.41 -15.90 0.26
CA LEU A 47 -2.38 -14.94 -0.11
C LEU A 47 -2.71 -13.53 0.38
N PHE A 48 -3.96 -13.12 0.24
CA PHE A 48 -4.43 -11.81 0.70
C PHE A 48 -4.28 -11.68 2.22
N ASP A 49 -4.77 -12.68 2.98
CA ASP A 49 -4.69 -12.67 4.44
C ASP A 49 -3.24 -12.64 4.92
N LYS A 50 -2.38 -13.41 4.29
CA LYS A 50 -0.95 -13.43 4.63
C LYS A 50 -0.31 -12.07 4.40
N ARG A 51 -0.61 -11.40 3.30
CA ARG A 51 -0.09 -10.07 2.99
C ARG A 51 -0.67 -9.02 3.93
N LEU A 52 -1.95 -9.11 4.24
CA LEU A 52 -2.60 -8.19 5.17
C LEU A 52 -1.96 -8.28 6.56
N ASN A 53 -1.75 -9.49 7.06
CA ASN A 53 -1.11 -9.71 8.36
C ASN A 53 0.33 -9.20 8.39
N TYR A 54 1.08 -9.39 7.32
CA TYR A 54 2.43 -8.86 7.18
C TYR A 54 2.44 -7.33 7.29
N HIS A 55 1.55 -6.66 6.56
CA HIS A 55 1.51 -5.20 6.56
C HIS A 55 0.95 -4.63 7.85
N LEU A 56 -0.01 -5.31 8.48
CA LEU A 56 -0.50 -4.90 9.80
C LEU A 56 0.62 -4.95 10.85
N LYS A 57 1.39 -6.01 10.85
CA LYS A 57 2.54 -6.12 11.74
C LYS A 57 3.56 -5.03 11.44
N ARG A 58 3.83 -4.77 10.16
CA ARG A 58 4.78 -3.73 9.75
C ARG A 58 4.33 -2.35 10.24
N VAL A 59 3.05 -2.00 10.08
CA VAL A 59 2.50 -0.74 10.57
C VAL A 59 2.64 -0.63 12.09
N LYS A 60 2.27 -1.69 12.82
CA LYS A 60 2.40 -1.72 14.27
C LYS A 60 3.85 -1.58 14.74
N ASP A 61 4.78 -2.21 14.04
CA ASP A 61 6.21 -2.13 14.37
C ASP A 61 6.76 -0.71 14.12
N ILE A 62 6.34 -0.06 13.04
CA ILE A 62 6.77 1.30 12.70
C ILE A 62 6.24 2.31 13.73
N PHE A 63 4.96 2.23 14.07
CA PHE A 63 4.32 3.22 14.94
C PHE A 63 4.43 2.89 16.44
N GLY A 64 4.71 1.64 16.79
CA GLY A 64 4.82 1.23 18.19
C GLY A 64 3.58 1.59 19.00
N LEU A 65 3.79 2.19 20.17
CA LEU A 65 2.69 2.58 21.05
C LEU A 65 1.78 3.64 20.43
N THR A 66 2.29 4.47 19.52
CA THR A 66 1.48 5.50 18.86
C THR A 66 0.42 4.90 17.94
N PHE A 67 0.55 3.63 17.56
CA PHE A 67 -0.51 2.94 16.82
C PHE A 67 -1.85 2.97 17.55
N ASN A 68 -1.83 2.93 18.87
CA ASN A 68 -3.03 2.95 19.70
C ASN A 68 -3.76 4.31 19.68
N ASP A 69 -3.08 5.37 19.26
CA ASP A 69 -3.66 6.71 19.15
C ASP A 69 -4.34 6.94 17.80
N LEU A 70 -4.21 6.00 16.87
CA LEU A 70 -4.82 6.07 15.56
C LEU A 70 -6.26 5.55 15.61
N ASN A 71 -7.17 6.19 14.85
CA ASN A 71 -8.49 5.63 14.66
C ASN A 71 -8.45 4.51 13.60
N ASP A 72 -9.54 3.77 13.48
CA ASP A 72 -9.62 2.62 12.57
C ASP A 72 -9.41 3.01 11.11
N GLN A 73 -9.90 4.19 10.71
CA GLN A 73 -9.73 4.69 9.33
C GLN A 73 -8.27 5.04 9.05
N GLN A 74 -7.59 5.67 10.00
CA GLN A 74 -6.17 5.97 9.87
C GLN A 74 -5.34 4.69 9.79
N ALA A 75 -5.64 3.71 10.62
CA ALA A 75 -4.97 2.41 10.58
C ALA A 75 -5.17 1.72 9.23
N ALA A 76 -6.38 1.76 8.69
CA ALA A 76 -6.68 1.18 7.38
C ALA A 76 -5.92 1.89 6.25
N VAL A 77 -5.81 3.22 6.31
CA VAL A 77 -5.02 4.00 5.33
C VAL A 77 -3.55 3.63 5.40
N LEU A 78 -3.00 3.48 6.59
CA LEU A 78 -1.59 3.07 6.76
C LEU A 78 -1.34 1.67 6.21
N LEU A 79 -2.30 0.76 6.38
CA LEU A 79 -2.23 -0.56 5.75
C LEU A 79 -2.21 -0.46 4.23
N ASP A 80 -3.06 0.37 3.65
CA ASP A 80 -3.10 0.60 2.20
C ASP A 80 -1.77 1.17 1.70
N ILE A 81 -1.24 2.18 2.38
CA ILE A 81 0.03 2.80 2.01
C ILE A 81 1.18 1.79 2.12
N SER A 82 1.21 0.99 3.17
CA SER A 82 2.20 -0.08 3.33
C SER A 82 2.08 -1.13 2.22
N TYR A 83 0.87 -1.54 1.92
CA TYR A 83 0.61 -2.55 0.87
C TYR A 83 1.11 -2.08 -0.49
N ARG A 84 1.04 -0.78 -0.76
CA ARG A 84 1.52 -0.18 -2.01
C ARG A 84 3.03 0.07 -2.01
N GLY A 85 3.72 -0.20 -0.92
CA GLY A 85 5.17 -0.02 -0.82
C GLY A 85 5.62 1.40 -0.48
N ASP A 86 4.72 2.28 -0.09
CA ASP A 86 5.01 3.70 0.14
C ASP A 86 5.22 4.06 1.61
N LEU A 87 5.13 3.09 2.53
CA LEU A 87 5.33 3.33 3.96
C LEU A 87 6.76 2.98 4.36
N LEU A 88 7.58 4.00 4.62
CA LEU A 88 8.97 3.84 5.05
C LEU A 88 9.17 4.54 6.40
N PRO A 89 9.84 3.89 7.38
CA PRO A 89 9.96 4.42 8.75
C PRO A 89 10.66 5.77 8.85
N GLY A 90 11.55 6.08 7.93
CA GLY A 90 12.32 7.33 7.95
C GLY A 90 11.65 8.53 7.31
N MET A 91 10.47 8.37 6.74
CA MET A 91 9.78 9.45 6.04
C MET A 91 9.28 10.54 7.00
N ASN A 92 9.35 11.79 6.58
CA ASN A 92 8.94 12.93 7.39
C ASN A 92 7.49 12.86 7.82
N TRP A 93 6.58 12.48 6.91
CA TRP A 93 5.16 12.40 7.25
C TRP A 93 4.87 11.31 8.29
N VAL A 94 5.64 10.22 8.28
CA VAL A 94 5.53 9.16 9.28
C VAL A 94 5.94 9.68 10.65
N LYS A 95 7.06 10.39 10.72
CA LYS A 95 7.54 10.98 11.98
C LYS A 95 6.55 11.98 12.54
N LEU A 96 5.96 12.83 11.69
CA LEU A 96 4.95 13.80 12.10
C LEU A 96 3.71 13.12 12.66
N LEU A 97 3.26 12.04 12.00
CA LEU A 97 2.10 11.28 12.47
C LEU A 97 2.38 10.62 13.83
N GLN A 98 3.58 10.08 14.02
CA GLN A 98 4.01 9.53 15.30
C GLN A 98 4.01 10.57 16.43
N GLN A 99 4.18 11.83 16.09
CA GLN A 99 4.18 12.96 17.03
C GLN A 99 2.77 13.52 17.27
N GLY A 100 1.74 12.95 16.63
CA GLY A 100 0.38 13.48 16.73
C GLY A 100 0.10 14.71 15.88
N LYS A 101 1.03 15.09 15.00
CA LYS A 101 0.91 16.25 14.10
C LYS A 101 0.23 15.81 12.80
N ASN A 102 -1.05 15.45 12.90
CA ASN A 102 -1.76 14.74 11.81
C ASN A 102 -1.95 15.62 10.56
N ILE A 103 -2.29 16.89 10.73
CA ILE A 103 -2.48 17.81 9.59
C ILE A 103 -1.16 18.02 8.86
N GLU A 104 -0.08 18.24 9.60
CA GLU A 104 1.25 18.43 9.04
C GLU A 104 1.73 17.16 8.35
N ALA A 105 1.45 15.99 8.96
CA ALA A 105 1.76 14.68 8.36
C ALA A 105 1.03 14.50 7.02
N ALA A 106 -0.24 14.85 6.95
CA ALA A 106 -1.02 14.75 5.73
C ALA A 106 -0.45 15.65 4.61
N ASN A 107 -0.07 16.87 4.95
CA ASN A 107 0.54 17.79 3.99
C ASN A 107 1.88 17.27 3.49
N GLU A 108 2.70 16.73 4.38
CA GLU A 108 4.00 16.15 4.03
C GLU A 108 3.86 14.88 3.19
N TYR A 109 2.83 14.07 3.47
CA TYR A 109 2.52 12.88 2.67
C TYR A 109 2.23 13.24 1.21
N LEU A 110 1.53 14.35 0.96
CA LEU A 110 1.26 14.83 -0.39
C LEU A 110 2.46 15.57 -1.02
N ASP A 111 3.49 15.89 -0.26
CA ASP A 111 4.73 16.47 -0.78
C ASP A 111 5.63 15.37 -1.32
N HIS A 112 5.10 14.57 -2.25
CA HIS A 112 5.76 13.42 -2.85
C HIS A 112 5.92 13.64 -4.35
N LYS A 113 7.08 13.30 -4.89
CA LYS A 113 7.39 13.50 -6.33
C LYS A 113 6.37 12.84 -7.24
N GLU A 114 5.99 11.60 -6.93
CA GLU A 114 5.02 10.82 -7.70
C GLU A 114 3.66 11.52 -7.73
N TYR A 115 3.18 11.98 -6.58
CA TYR A 115 1.92 12.71 -6.49
C TYR A 115 1.95 13.99 -7.33
N LYS A 116 2.99 14.80 -7.17
CA LYS A 116 3.14 16.07 -7.89
C LYS A 116 3.24 15.84 -9.40
N ARG A 117 3.99 14.85 -9.82
CA ARG A 117 4.14 14.48 -11.23
C ARG A 117 2.80 14.06 -11.85
N ARG A 118 2.06 13.18 -11.18
CA ARG A 118 0.76 12.72 -11.68
C ARG A 118 -0.28 13.82 -11.69
N LYS A 119 -0.30 14.67 -10.66
CA LYS A 119 -1.24 15.79 -10.56
C LYS A 119 -1.01 16.82 -11.67
N SER A 120 0.23 17.06 -12.07
CA SER A 120 0.56 17.98 -13.17
C SER A 120 0.04 17.49 -14.51
N LYS A 121 -0.20 16.19 -14.67
CA LYS A 121 -0.75 15.56 -15.88
C LYS A 121 -2.26 15.36 -15.81
N GLY A 122 -2.91 15.73 -14.71
CA GLY A 122 -4.33 15.55 -14.48
C GLY A 122 -4.59 14.71 -13.21
N ARG A 123 -5.86 14.61 -12.80
CA ARG A 123 -6.24 13.83 -11.61
C ARG A 123 -6.57 12.40 -12.04
N ASP A 124 -5.62 11.49 -11.91
CA ASP A 124 -5.83 10.06 -12.10
C ASP A 124 -6.28 9.38 -10.79
N GLY A 125 -6.50 8.05 -10.83
CA GLY A 125 -6.96 7.29 -9.68
C GLY A 125 -5.98 7.27 -8.51
N VAL A 126 -4.67 7.32 -8.77
CA VAL A 126 -3.63 7.38 -7.74
C VAL A 126 -3.66 8.71 -7.02
N VAL A 127 -3.78 9.81 -7.76
CA VAL A 127 -3.89 11.15 -7.18
C VAL A 127 -5.10 11.24 -6.25
N LYS A 128 -6.26 10.79 -6.71
CA LYS A 128 -7.49 10.79 -5.91
C LYS A 128 -7.34 9.97 -4.63
N ARG A 129 -6.70 8.80 -4.73
CA ARG A 129 -6.47 7.93 -3.57
C ARG A 129 -5.52 8.59 -2.56
N MET A 130 -4.44 9.19 -3.03
CA MET A 130 -3.50 9.89 -2.13
C MET A 130 -4.16 11.07 -1.43
N GLU A 131 -4.96 11.86 -2.14
CA GLU A 131 -5.69 12.97 -1.55
C GLU A 131 -6.70 12.50 -0.50
N ARG A 132 -7.41 11.40 -0.77
CA ARG A 132 -8.32 10.78 0.18
C ARG A 132 -7.57 10.29 1.42
N ASN A 133 -6.45 9.60 1.23
CA ASN A 133 -5.64 9.09 2.32
C ASN A 133 -5.12 10.24 3.20
N ALA A 134 -4.66 11.33 2.57
CA ALA A 134 -4.21 12.52 3.31
C ALA A 134 -5.33 13.11 4.17
N GLY A 135 -6.54 13.21 3.64
CA GLY A 135 -7.69 13.70 4.39
C GLY A 135 -8.01 12.85 5.62
N ILE A 136 -7.89 11.53 5.49
CA ILE A 136 -8.11 10.60 6.60
C ILE A 136 -6.98 10.72 7.64
N LEU A 137 -5.72 10.79 7.20
CA LEU A 137 -4.58 10.94 8.10
C LEU A 137 -4.66 12.24 8.91
N ALA A 138 -5.22 13.31 8.34
CA ALA A 138 -5.34 14.59 9.01
C ALA A 138 -6.34 14.60 10.17
N ASN A 139 -7.25 13.62 10.23
CA ASN A 139 -8.25 13.55 11.29
C ASN A 139 -7.59 13.30 12.65
N GLN A 140 -8.08 14.04 13.66
CA GLN A 140 -7.67 13.84 15.04
C GLN A 140 -8.72 12.99 15.74
N THR A 141 -8.25 12.04 16.53
CA THR A 141 -9.13 11.21 17.35
C THR A 141 -9.49 11.89 18.66
#